data_e3c566bfd242d138a5bd3e4374249c9e
#
_entry.id   e3c566bfd242d138a5bd3e4374249c9e
#
_cell.length_a   1.000
_cell.length_b   1.000
_cell.length_c   1.000
_cell.angle_alpha   90.00
_cell.angle_beta   90.00
_cell.angle_gamma   90.00
#
_symmetry.space_group_name_H-M   'P 1'
#
loop_
_entity.id
_entity.type
_entity.pdbx_description
1 polymer ?
#
loop_
_entity_poly.entity_id
_entity_poly.type
_entity_poly.pdbx_seq_one_letter_code
_entity_poly.pdbx_strand_id
1 'polypeptide(L)'
;MLKEIKKNNKLAFIFVIINFIIGTLLFYEALFRSINIILITLLLSYLPFIIFFIISLLSCHLKDNLKAIKVIKIVTKILTYLQVFYYFMAIFIIAILMSLNPVTNPKYYKFFVNSDELTKVFPKQIPKNVENVQFYYAPGVLQGSTDYVLYYIDENINLDNFKEKATWIGTKDEYTEVNGLLSGAFSYTPIEYKNEDSFVIYLIEGNCDDSKYCNHGKYLFAAINENTNEIIYKLSFW
;
A
#
# COMPACT_ATOMS: atom_id res chain seq x y z
N MET A 1 -36.24 -12.50 -8.87
CA MET A 1 -34.92 -13.16 -8.81
C MET A 1 -34.27 -13.09 -7.42
N LEU A 2 -33.89 -11.94 -6.87
CA LEU A 2 -33.20 -11.87 -5.56
C LEU A 2 -33.98 -12.48 -4.38
N LYS A 3 -35.31 -12.27 -4.30
CA LYS A 3 -36.17 -12.90 -3.27
C LYS A 3 -36.19 -14.44 -3.39
N GLU A 4 -36.17 -14.97 -4.60
CA GLU A 4 -36.15 -16.44 -4.83
C GLU A 4 -34.80 -17.05 -4.49
N ILE A 5 -33.68 -16.40 -4.84
CA ILE A 5 -32.33 -16.84 -4.45
C ILE A 5 -32.23 -16.94 -2.92
N LYS A 6 -32.66 -15.88 -2.21
CA LYS A 6 -32.67 -15.84 -0.75
C LYS A 6 -33.53 -16.95 -0.12
N LYS A 7 -34.66 -17.29 -0.75
CA LYS A 7 -35.56 -18.36 -0.30
C LYS A 7 -34.92 -19.76 -0.45
N ASN A 8 -34.25 -20.01 -1.59
CA ASN A 8 -33.78 -21.35 -1.95
C ASN A 8 -32.42 -21.69 -1.30
N ASN A 9 -31.52 -20.72 -1.20
CA ASN A 9 -30.22 -20.90 -0.53
C ASN A 9 -29.76 -19.61 0.15
N LYS A 10 -30.32 -19.34 1.33
CA LYS A 10 -30.04 -18.12 2.12
C LYS A 10 -28.53 -17.98 2.43
N LEU A 11 -27.84 -19.09 2.69
CA LEU A 11 -26.41 -19.08 2.99
C LEU A 11 -25.60 -18.58 1.82
N ALA A 12 -25.79 -19.14 0.61
CA ALA A 12 -25.09 -18.68 -0.59
C ALA A 12 -25.34 -17.20 -0.87
N PHE A 13 -26.58 -16.73 -0.71
CA PHE A 13 -26.93 -15.32 -0.89
C PHE A 13 -26.20 -14.37 0.07
N ILE A 14 -26.07 -14.75 1.34
CA ILE A 14 -25.33 -13.98 2.33
C ILE A 14 -23.86 -13.90 1.93
N PHE A 15 -23.27 -15.03 1.51
CA PHE A 15 -21.86 -15.05 1.12
C PHE A 15 -21.57 -14.33 -0.20
N VAL A 16 -22.53 -14.20 -1.11
CA VAL A 16 -22.41 -13.30 -2.26
C VAL A 16 -22.14 -11.86 -1.80
N ILE A 17 -22.92 -11.36 -0.84
CA ILE A 17 -22.76 -10.00 -0.33
C ILE A 17 -21.44 -9.82 0.41
N ILE A 18 -21.13 -10.75 1.34
CA ILE A 18 -19.91 -10.71 2.13
C ILE A 18 -18.67 -10.72 1.21
N ASN A 19 -18.64 -11.65 0.24
CA ASN A 19 -17.50 -11.80 -0.67
C ASN A 19 -17.36 -10.62 -1.62
N PHE A 20 -18.45 -9.97 -2.00
CA PHE A 20 -18.38 -8.73 -2.77
C PHE A 20 -17.70 -7.61 -1.97
N ILE A 21 -18.10 -7.43 -0.71
CA ILE A 21 -17.51 -6.41 0.17
C ILE A 21 -16.02 -6.69 0.40
N ILE A 22 -15.66 -7.92 0.81
CA ILE A 22 -14.26 -8.30 1.04
C ILE A 22 -13.44 -8.14 -0.25
N GLY A 23 -13.96 -8.62 -1.39
CA GLY A 23 -13.29 -8.47 -2.67
C GLY A 23 -13.02 -7.01 -3.03
N THR A 24 -13.97 -6.11 -2.78
CA THR A 24 -13.81 -4.68 -3.04
C THR A 24 -12.73 -4.06 -2.15
N LEU A 25 -12.70 -4.42 -0.86
CA LEU A 25 -11.68 -3.93 0.08
C LEU A 25 -10.28 -4.39 -0.32
N LEU A 26 -10.11 -5.67 -0.67
CA LEU A 26 -8.82 -6.23 -1.10
C LEU A 26 -8.34 -5.66 -2.44
N PHE A 27 -9.27 -5.33 -3.33
CA PHE A 27 -8.96 -4.81 -4.66
C PHE A 27 -8.60 -3.32 -4.66
N TYR A 28 -9.04 -2.55 -3.65
CA TYR A 28 -8.93 -1.09 -3.65
C TYR A 28 -7.50 -0.59 -3.88
N GLU A 29 -6.51 -1.12 -3.17
CA GLU A 29 -5.12 -0.68 -3.32
C GLU A 29 -4.48 -1.08 -4.66
N ALA A 30 -4.98 -2.14 -5.32
CA ALA A 30 -4.47 -2.56 -6.61
C ALA A 30 -4.74 -1.53 -7.71
N LEU A 31 -5.79 -0.70 -7.57
CA LEU A 31 -6.16 0.33 -8.55
C LEU A 31 -5.06 1.36 -8.83
N PHE A 32 -4.12 1.50 -7.91
CA PHE A 32 -3.00 2.46 -8.02
C PHE A 32 -1.74 1.87 -8.65
N ARG A 33 -1.77 0.62 -9.13
CA ARG A 33 -0.62 -0.14 -9.62
C ARG A 33 -0.69 -0.46 -11.11
N SER A 34 0.22 -1.28 -11.60
CA SER A 34 0.24 -1.72 -13.00
C SER A 34 -0.98 -2.57 -13.37
N ILE A 35 -1.35 -2.58 -14.65
CA ILE A 35 -2.52 -3.32 -15.15
C ILE A 35 -2.45 -4.83 -14.83
N ASN A 36 -1.26 -5.42 -14.84
CA ASN A 36 -1.07 -6.84 -14.52
C ASN A 36 -1.44 -7.12 -13.06
N ILE A 37 -1.04 -6.25 -12.13
CA ILE A 37 -1.39 -6.37 -10.70
C ILE A 37 -2.88 -6.17 -10.49
N ILE A 38 -3.48 -5.21 -11.19
CA ILE A 38 -4.94 -4.99 -11.18
C ILE A 38 -5.67 -6.27 -11.57
N LEU A 39 -5.29 -6.91 -12.68
CA LEU A 39 -5.96 -8.12 -13.18
C LEU A 39 -5.80 -9.31 -12.23
N ILE A 40 -4.58 -9.56 -11.72
CA ILE A 40 -4.32 -10.65 -10.78
C ILE A 40 -5.09 -10.44 -9.48
N THR A 41 -5.05 -9.23 -8.94
CA THR A 41 -5.75 -8.91 -7.69
C THR A 41 -7.26 -8.95 -7.86
N LEU A 42 -7.79 -8.52 -9.00
CA LEU A 42 -9.20 -8.65 -9.34
C LEU A 42 -9.65 -10.13 -9.29
N LEU A 43 -8.90 -11.01 -9.96
CA LEU A 43 -9.20 -12.43 -9.97
C LEU A 43 -9.17 -13.02 -8.55
N LEU A 44 -8.10 -12.77 -7.79
CA LEU A 44 -7.96 -13.28 -6.43
C LEU A 44 -9.04 -12.73 -5.49
N SER A 45 -9.39 -11.45 -5.60
CA SER A 45 -10.35 -10.81 -4.69
C SER A 45 -11.78 -11.25 -4.94
N TYR A 46 -12.18 -11.46 -6.20
CA TYR A 46 -13.57 -11.71 -6.55
C TYR A 46 -13.90 -13.18 -6.89
N LEU A 47 -12.93 -14.09 -6.91
CA LEU A 47 -13.20 -15.51 -7.20
C LEU A 47 -14.25 -16.13 -6.27
N PRO A 48 -14.21 -15.97 -4.93
CA PRO A 48 -15.26 -16.49 -4.06
C PRO A 48 -16.63 -15.85 -4.34
N PHE A 49 -16.70 -14.55 -4.63
CA PHE A 49 -17.93 -13.89 -5.03
C PHE A 49 -18.55 -14.55 -6.26
N ILE A 50 -17.75 -14.78 -7.31
CA ILE A 50 -18.21 -15.41 -8.56
C ILE A 50 -18.74 -16.81 -8.28
N ILE A 51 -18.04 -17.62 -7.50
CA ILE A 51 -18.44 -18.99 -7.14
C ILE A 51 -19.80 -18.98 -6.42
N PHE A 52 -19.95 -18.17 -5.36
CA PHE A 52 -21.20 -18.12 -4.60
C PHE A 52 -22.35 -17.51 -5.40
N PHE A 53 -22.06 -16.59 -6.31
CA PHE A 53 -23.05 -16.02 -7.24
C PHE A 53 -23.58 -17.10 -8.20
N ILE A 54 -22.69 -17.90 -8.80
CA ILE A 54 -23.08 -19.03 -9.67
C ILE A 54 -23.92 -20.05 -8.89
N ILE A 55 -23.50 -20.43 -7.67
CA ILE A 55 -24.26 -21.34 -6.81
C ILE A 55 -25.65 -20.78 -6.50
N SER A 56 -25.76 -19.50 -6.27
CA SER A 56 -27.03 -18.84 -6.02
C SER A 56 -27.97 -18.90 -7.25
N LEU A 57 -27.42 -18.69 -8.45
CA LEU A 57 -28.17 -18.81 -9.69
C LEU A 57 -28.61 -20.27 -9.95
N LEU A 58 -27.72 -21.25 -9.74
CA LEU A 58 -28.04 -22.67 -9.86
C LEU A 58 -29.13 -23.07 -8.87
N SER A 59 -29.10 -22.57 -7.64
CA SER A 59 -30.15 -22.80 -6.64
C SER A 59 -31.53 -22.27 -7.08
N CYS A 60 -31.53 -21.19 -7.85
CA CYS A 60 -32.76 -20.62 -8.39
C CYS A 60 -33.27 -21.43 -9.59
N HIS A 61 -32.35 -21.82 -10.50
CA HIS A 61 -32.70 -22.57 -11.71
C HIS A 61 -33.22 -23.99 -11.39
N LEU A 62 -32.60 -24.65 -10.40
CA LEU A 62 -32.94 -26.01 -10.00
C LEU A 62 -33.94 -26.08 -8.84
N LYS A 63 -34.74 -25.04 -8.61
CA LYS A 63 -35.63 -24.89 -7.44
C LYS A 63 -36.64 -26.04 -7.31
N ASP A 64 -37.07 -26.61 -8.40
CA ASP A 64 -38.09 -27.69 -8.43
C ASP A 64 -37.45 -29.09 -8.24
N ASN A 65 -36.13 -29.19 -8.30
CA ASN A 65 -35.39 -30.45 -8.08
C ASN A 65 -34.85 -30.53 -6.63
N LEU A 66 -35.64 -31.13 -5.77
CA LEU A 66 -35.29 -31.21 -4.33
C LEU A 66 -33.98 -31.93 -4.04
N LYS A 67 -33.60 -32.94 -4.85
CA LYS A 67 -32.33 -33.67 -4.70
C LYS A 67 -31.15 -32.73 -5.03
N ALA A 68 -31.24 -32.00 -6.16
CA ALA A 68 -30.21 -31.07 -6.58
C ALA A 68 -30.04 -29.94 -5.55
N ILE A 69 -31.12 -29.36 -5.06
CA ILE A 69 -31.07 -28.32 -4.01
C ILE A 69 -30.40 -28.82 -2.72
N LYS A 70 -30.66 -30.07 -2.32
CA LYS A 70 -29.99 -30.65 -1.14
C LYS A 70 -28.48 -30.75 -1.33
N VAL A 71 -28.03 -31.23 -2.51
CA VAL A 71 -26.61 -31.29 -2.86
C VAL A 71 -25.97 -29.90 -2.89
N ILE A 72 -26.61 -28.93 -3.55
CA ILE A 72 -26.10 -27.56 -3.61
C ILE A 72 -25.94 -26.96 -2.22
N LYS A 73 -26.86 -27.19 -1.30
CA LYS A 73 -26.74 -26.70 0.10
C LYS A 73 -25.55 -27.33 0.83
N ILE A 74 -25.27 -28.61 0.59
CA ILE A 74 -24.10 -29.28 1.17
C ILE A 74 -22.81 -28.67 0.61
N VAL A 75 -22.72 -28.54 -0.73
CA VAL A 75 -21.58 -27.91 -1.40
C VAL A 75 -21.36 -26.48 -0.89
N THR A 76 -22.43 -25.68 -0.74
CA THR A 76 -22.36 -24.32 -0.20
C THR A 76 -21.70 -24.32 1.18
N LYS A 77 -22.10 -25.23 2.07
CA LYS A 77 -21.50 -25.31 3.42
C LYS A 77 -20.00 -25.65 3.36
N ILE A 78 -19.62 -26.63 2.54
CA ILE A 78 -18.21 -27.01 2.35
C ILE A 78 -17.40 -25.80 1.86
N LEU A 79 -17.87 -25.12 0.82
CA LEU A 79 -17.20 -23.96 0.27
C LEU A 79 -17.12 -22.78 1.25
N THR A 80 -18.11 -22.64 2.14
CA THR A 80 -18.06 -21.62 3.22
C THR A 80 -16.87 -21.83 4.16
N TYR A 81 -16.51 -23.07 4.48
CA TYR A 81 -15.31 -23.33 5.28
C TYR A 81 -14.02 -23.16 4.48
N LEU A 82 -14.00 -23.64 3.24
CA LEU A 82 -12.82 -23.54 2.38
C LEU A 82 -12.45 -22.08 2.03
N GLN A 83 -13.42 -21.18 1.92
CA GLN A 83 -13.15 -19.78 1.61
C GLN A 83 -12.38 -19.03 2.69
N VAL A 84 -12.46 -19.45 3.97
CA VAL A 84 -11.67 -18.84 5.06
C VAL A 84 -10.18 -19.07 4.79
N PHE A 85 -9.80 -20.30 4.45
CA PHE A 85 -8.43 -20.62 4.06
C PHE A 85 -8.02 -19.91 2.76
N TYR A 86 -8.93 -19.85 1.79
CA TYR A 86 -8.70 -19.13 0.54
C TYR A 86 -8.38 -17.65 0.79
N TYR A 87 -9.18 -16.93 1.59
CA TYR A 87 -8.91 -15.52 1.87
C TYR A 87 -7.62 -15.31 2.63
N PHE A 88 -7.28 -16.19 3.56
CA PHE A 88 -5.98 -16.12 4.23
C PHE A 88 -4.83 -16.18 3.21
N MET A 89 -4.86 -17.14 2.28
CA MET A 89 -3.86 -17.25 1.23
C MET A 89 -3.90 -16.08 0.23
N ALA A 90 -5.10 -15.63 -0.16
CA ALA A 90 -5.27 -14.52 -1.08
C ALA A 90 -4.72 -13.21 -0.49
N ILE A 91 -5.01 -12.89 0.76
CA ILE A 91 -4.48 -11.72 1.46
C ILE A 91 -2.95 -11.78 1.48
N PHE A 92 -2.37 -12.93 1.81
CA PHE A 92 -0.92 -13.10 1.84
C PHE A 92 -0.28 -12.87 0.46
N ILE A 93 -0.84 -13.47 -0.60
CA ILE A 93 -0.36 -13.29 -1.98
C ILE A 93 -0.52 -11.83 -2.42
N ILE A 94 -1.67 -11.22 -2.16
CA ILE A 94 -1.92 -9.82 -2.50
C ILE A 94 -0.93 -8.91 -1.78
N ALA A 95 -0.68 -9.13 -0.50
CA ALA A 95 0.28 -8.36 0.27
C ALA A 95 1.69 -8.43 -0.32
N ILE A 96 2.16 -9.63 -0.70
CA ILE A 96 3.46 -9.79 -1.41
C ILE A 96 3.45 -9.04 -2.74
N LEU A 97 2.41 -9.20 -3.56
CA LEU A 97 2.30 -8.50 -4.84
C LEU A 97 2.34 -6.98 -4.67
N MET A 98 1.67 -6.45 -3.63
CA MET A 98 1.67 -5.02 -3.33
C MET A 98 3.06 -4.51 -2.91
N SER A 99 3.80 -5.28 -2.11
CA SER A 99 5.16 -4.94 -1.69
C SER A 99 6.15 -4.93 -2.86
N LEU A 100 6.03 -5.91 -3.76
CA LEU A 100 6.91 -6.02 -4.94
C LEU A 100 6.57 -5.02 -6.07
N ASN A 101 5.41 -4.36 -6.00
CA ASN A 101 4.94 -3.43 -7.02
C ASN A 101 4.57 -2.09 -6.39
N PRO A 102 5.54 -1.23 -6.11
CA PRO A 102 5.31 0.06 -5.47
C PRO A 102 4.43 0.98 -6.33
N VAL A 103 3.78 1.94 -5.67
CA VAL A 103 3.08 3.03 -6.35
C VAL A 103 4.09 4.11 -6.66
N THR A 104 4.28 4.41 -7.94
CA THR A 104 5.29 5.39 -8.39
C THR A 104 4.68 6.60 -9.11
N ASN A 105 3.38 6.62 -9.34
CA ASN A 105 2.73 7.72 -10.03
C ASN A 105 2.39 8.87 -9.07
N PRO A 106 2.98 10.08 -9.23
CA PRO A 106 2.74 11.23 -8.35
C PRO A 106 1.28 11.68 -8.26
N LYS A 107 0.44 11.36 -9.25
CA LYS A 107 -1.01 11.66 -9.23
C LYS A 107 -1.71 11.00 -8.04
N TYR A 108 -1.18 9.90 -7.54
CA TYR A 108 -1.75 9.16 -6.42
C TYR A 108 -1.20 9.59 -5.05
N TYR A 109 -0.22 10.48 -5.01
CA TYR A 109 0.42 10.98 -3.79
C TYR A 109 -0.58 11.28 -2.67
N LYS A 110 -1.61 12.07 -2.99
CA LYS A 110 -2.63 12.51 -2.02
C LYS A 110 -3.41 11.37 -1.36
N PHE A 111 -3.51 10.20 -2.00
CA PHE A 111 -4.21 9.04 -1.42
C PHE A 111 -3.39 8.33 -0.36
N PHE A 112 -2.06 8.42 -0.44
CA PHE A 112 -1.13 7.73 0.45
C PHE A 112 -0.53 8.62 1.51
N VAL A 113 -0.44 9.93 1.28
CA VAL A 113 0.12 10.91 2.22
C VAL A 113 -1.03 11.69 2.87
N ASN A 114 -1.75 11.04 3.76
CA ASN A 114 -2.92 11.63 4.42
C ASN A 114 -2.93 11.43 5.96
N SER A 115 -1.87 10.87 6.53
CA SER A 115 -1.74 10.70 7.98
C SER A 115 -1.11 11.94 8.60
N ASP A 116 -1.50 12.26 9.85
CA ASP A 116 -0.92 13.35 10.63
C ASP A 116 0.59 13.20 10.78
N GLU A 117 1.08 11.97 10.77
CA GLU A 117 2.49 11.63 10.86
C GLU A 117 3.28 12.06 9.61
N LEU A 118 2.83 11.65 8.44
CA LEU A 118 3.47 12.02 7.17
C LEU A 118 3.43 13.54 6.95
N THR A 119 2.33 14.18 7.28
CA THR A 119 2.16 15.63 7.10
C THR A 119 3.00 16.50 8.03
N LYS A 120 3.72 15.92 9.00
CA LYS A 120 4.76 16.65 9.77
C LYS A 120 5.88 17.17 8.87
N VAL A 121 6.24 16.41 7.83
CA VAL A 121 7.34 16.72 6.92
C VAL A 121 6.88 16.81 5.47
N PHE A 122 6.16 15.80 5.00
CA PHE A 122 5.65 15.75 3.65
C PHE A 122 4.63 16.87 3.40
N PRO A 123 4.67 17.54 2.24
CA PRO A 123 3.67 18.56 1.92
C PRO A 123 2.29 17.90 1.79
N LYS A 124 1.22 18.56 2.26
CA LYS A 124 -0.17 18.06 2.10
C LYS A 124 -0.58 17.80 0.66
N GLN A 125 0.05 18.50 -0.25
CA GLN A 125 -0.08 18.35 -1.69
C GLN A 125 1.22 18.76 -2.37
N ILE A 126 1.55 18.12 -3.49
CA ILE A 126 2.71 18.49 -4.28
C ILE A 126 2.55 19.94 -4.74
N PRO A 127 3.54 20.82 -4.50
CA PRO A 127 3.46 22.22 -4.95
C PRO A 127 3.32 22.31 -6.46
N LYS A 128 2.69 23.39 -6.97
CA LYS A 128 2.38 23.51 -8.40
C LYS A 128 3.59 23.88 -9.27
N ASN A 129 4.58 24.55 -8.67
CA ASN A 129 5.71 25.15 -9.38
C ASN A 129 7.00 24.36 -9.16
N VAL A 130 6.90 23.05 -9.04
CA VAL A 130 8.05 22.15 -8.84
C VAL A 130 8.28 21.31 -10.08
N GLU A 131 9.52 20.90 -10.28
CA GLU A 131 9.96 20.10 -11.42
C GLU A 131 10.37 18.69 -11.00
N ASN A 132 10.44 17.77 -11.96
CA ASN A 132 10.94 16.40 -11.78
C ASN A 132 10.30 15.63 -10.62
N VAL A 133 9.00 15.78 -10.43
CA VAL A 133 8.28 15.14 -9.33
C VAL A 133 8.32 13.63 -9.47
N GLN A 134 8.81 12.97 -8.44
CA GLN A 134 8.84 11.51 -8.33
C GLN A 134 8.24 11.09 -6.99
N PHE A 135 7.42 10.07 -7.01
CA PHE A 135 6.78 9.51 -5.84
C PHE A 135 6.98 8.00 -5.78
N TYR A 136 7.20 7.50 -4.58
CA TYR A 136 7.34 6.09 -4.33
C TYR A 136 6.64 5.73 -3.02
N TYR A 137 5.80 4.71 -3.07
CA TYR A 137 5.18 4.10 -1.91
C TYR A 137 5.25 2.59 -2.04
N ALA A 138 5.90 1.93 -1.10
CA ALA A 138 5.94 0.49 -0.96
C ALA A 138 5.45 0.09 0.45
N PRO A 139 4.36 -0.65 0.58
CA PRO A 139 3.95 -1.20 1.88
C PRO A 139 4.89 -2.32 2.29
N GLY A 140 5.31 -2.33 3.55
CA GLY A 140 6.06 -3.44 4.13
C GLY A 140 5.20 -4.69 4.27
N VAL A 141 5.79 -5.84 3.94
CA VAL A 141 5.18 -7.15 4.13
C VAL A 141 6.14 -8.04 4.90
N LEU A 142 5.63 -8.74 5.90
CA LEU A 142 6.41 -9.58 6.81
C LEU A 142 7.44 -8.74 7.59
N GLN A 143 8.72 -8.89 7.30
CA GLN A 143 9.82 -8.14 7.93
C GLN A 143 10.37 -7.02 7.02
N GLY A 144 9.62 -6.66 5.98
CA GLY A 144 10.02 -5.59 5.07
C GLY A 144 9.62 -4.20 5.58
N SER A 145 10.38 -3.18 5.18
CA SER A 145 10.08 -1.79 5.49
C SER A 145 8.89 -1.26 4.67
N THR A 146 8.09 -0.41 5.30
CA THR A 146 7.16 0.47 4.56
C THR A 146 7.88 1.77 4.26
N ASP A 147 7.93 2.12 2.98
CA ASP A 147 8.67 3.27 2.51
C ASP A 147 7.77 4.26 1.77
N TYR A 148 7.90 5.55 2.14
CA TYR A 148 7.36 6.68 1.40
C TYR A 148 8.52 7.58 0.99
N VAL A 149 8.59 7.91 -0.28
CA VAL A 149 9.57 8.87 -0.81
C VAL A 149 8.85 9.84 -1.74
N LEU A 150 9.12 11.13 -1.56
CA LEU A 150 8.73 12.17 -2.51
C LEU A 150 9.99 12.96 -2.86
N TYR A 151 10.25 13.12 -4.15
CA TYR A 151 11.33 13.94 -4.68
C TYR A 151 10.77 14.98 -5.63
N TYR A 152 11.31 16.17 -5.60
CA TYR A 152 11.13 17.21 -6.61
C TYR A 152 12.20 18.28 -6.51
N ILE A 153 12.26 19.14 -7.53
CA ILE A 153 13.10 20.35 -7.57
C ILE A 153 12.19 21.55 -7.30
N ASP A 154 12.55 22.39 -6.32
CA ASP A 154 11.82 23.60 -5.94
C ASP A 154 12.77 24.79 -5.77
N GLU A 155 12.67 25.78 -6.65
CA GLU A 155 13.50 26.99 -6.56
C GLU A 155 13.16 27.89 -5.36
N ASN A 156 12.04 27.64 -4.68
CA ASN A 156 11.54 28.45 -3.57
C ASN A 156 11.56 27.70 -2.23
N ILE A 157 12.63 26.96 -1.95
CA ILE A 157 12.76 26.19 -0.70
C ILE A 157 12.78 27.12 0.49
N ASN A 158 11.85 26.92 1.43
CA ASN A 158 11.88 27.57 2.73
C ASN A 158 12.55 26.65 3.77
N LEU A 159 13.85 26.84 3.98
CA LEU A 159 14.65 26.04 4.91
C LEU A 159 14.24 26.21 6.38
N ASP A 160 13.68 27.35 6.75
CA ASP A 160 13.34 27.62 8.16
C ASP A 160 12.24 26.67 8.64
N ASN A 161 11.30 26.31 7.77
CA ASN A 161 10.27 25.30 8.09
C ASN A 161 10.86 23.93 8.44
N PHE A 162 12.00 23.56 7.85
CA PHE A 162 12.67 22.30 8.14
C PHE A 162 13.53 22.41 9.41
N LYS A 163 14.24 23.53 9.60
CA LYS A 163 15.06 23.80 10.78
C LYS A 163 14.24 23.79 12.06
N GLU A 164 13.06 24.41 12.04
CA GLU A 164 12.17 24.45 13.22
C GLU A 164 11.65 23.06 13.64
N LYS A 165 11.50 22.14 12.69
CA LYS A 165 10.95 20.80 12.95
C LYS A 165 12.03 19.76 13.21
N ALA A 166 13.25 20.00 12.76
CA ALA A 166 14.31 19.02 12.83
C ALA A 166 14.81 18.81 14.26
N THR A 167 14.92 17.57 14.68
CA THR A 167 15.57 17.14 15.91
C THR A 167 17.09 17.03 15.75
N TRP A 168 17.54 16.86 14.50
CA TRP A 168 18.94 16.84 14.11
C TRP A 168 19.12 17.36 12.68
N ILE A 169 20.24 18.03 12.40
CA ILE A 169 20.60 18.55 11.08
C ILE A 169 22.06 18.24 10.82
N GLY A 170 22.40 17.68 9.65
CA GLY A 170 23.77 17.38 9.26
C GLY A 170 23.85 16.69 7.90
N THR A 171 25.03 16.23 7.56
CA THR A 171 25.32 15.49 6.33
C THR A 171 25.20 13.98 6.55
N LYS A 172 25.19 13.20 5.46
CA LYS A 172 25.14 11.75 5.53
C LYS A 172 26.31 11.12 6.27
N ASP A 173 27.49 11.73 6.21
CA ASP A 173 28.69 11.23 6.87
C ASP A 173 28.68 11.40 8.38
N GLU A 174 27.90 12.38 8.86
CA GLU A 174 27.75 12.67 10.28
C GLU A 174 26.72 11.77 10.98
N TYR A 175 25.85 11.12 10.21
CA TYR A 175 24.81 10.23 10.73
C TYR A 175 24.68 8.97 9.88
N THR A 176 25.47 7.95 10.22
CA THR A 176 25.61 6.73 9.43
C THR A 176 24.32 5.93 9.23
N GLU A 177 23.39 5.95 10.21
CA GLU A 177 22.12 5.24 10.13
C GLU A 177 21.18 5.87 9.10
N VAL A 178 21.05 7.20 9.11
CA VAL A 178 20.27 7.95 8.11
C VAL A 178 20.91 7.82 6.73
N ASN A 179 22.24 7.72 6.64
CA ASN A 179 22.95 7.50 5.40
C ASN A 179 22.49 6.22 4.70
N GLY A 180 22.38 5.10 5.42
CA GLY A 180 21.86 3.85 4.85
C GLY A 180 20.45 3.99 4.31
N LEU A 181 19.58 4.73 4.99
CA LEU A 181 18.21 5.00 4.55
C LEU A 181 18.16 5.97 3.37
N LEU A 182 19.00 6.98 3.35
CA LEU A 182 19.11 7.91 2.23
C LEU A 182 19.58 7.17 0.98
N SER A 183 20.65 6.39 1.08
CA SER A 183 21.13 5.53 0.00
C SER A 183 20.04 4.55 -0.47
N GLY A 184 19.28 3.95 0.46
CA GLY A 184 18.14 3.10 0.15
C GLY A 184 17.03 3.84 -0.60
N ALA A 185 16.76 5.11 -0.25
CA ALA A 185 15.78 5.92 -0.98
C ALA A 185 16.16 6.08 -2.46
N PHE A 186 17.44 6.14 -2.76
CA PHE A 186 17.93 6.28 -4.12
C PHE A 186 18.07 4.95 -4.87
N SER A 187 18.48 3.89 -4.19
CA SER A 187 18.74 2.59 -4.83
C SER A 187 17.48 1.81 -5.20
N TYR A 188 16.37 2.01 -4.49
CA TYR A 188 15.10 1.28 -4.69
C TYR A 188 14.02 2.10 -5.40
N THR A 189 14.25 3.38 -5.64
CA THR A 189 13.32 4.27 -6.32
C THR A 189 13.85 4.62 -7.71
N PRO A 190 13.00 4.96 -8.69
CA PRO A 190 13.44 5.48 -9.97
C PRO A 190 14.02 6.91 -9.88
N ILE A 191 14.41 7.36 -8.69
CA ILE A 191 14.94 8.69 -8.44
C ILE A 191 16.39 8.73 -8.90
N GLU A 192 16.67 9.40 -9.98
CA GLU A 192 18.01 9.72 -10.43
C GLU A 192 18.50 10.98 -9.76
N TYR A 193 19.49 10.88 -8.91
CA TYR A 193 20.17 12.02 -8.29
C TYR A 193 21.65 12.02 -8.67
N LYS A 194 22.25 13.20 -8.70
CA LYS A 194 23.60 13.37 -9.23
C LYS A 194 24.70 13.43 -8.17
N ASN A 195 24.39 13.74 -6.91
CA ASN A 195 25.42 13.95 -5.91
C ASN A 195 24.88 13.81 -4.46
N GLU A 196 25.01 12.62 -3.87
CA GLU A 196 24.57 12.32 -2.50
C GLU A 196 25.23 13.23 -1.43
N ASP A 197 26.50 13.56 -1.65
CA ASP A 197 27.32 14.26 -0.64
C ASP A 197 26.90 15.70 -0.43
N SER A 198 26.05 16.25 -1.31
CA SER A 198 25.58 17.65 -1.26
C SER A 198 24.26 17.82 -0.51
N PHE A 199 23.64 16.73 -0.01
CA PHE A 199 22.39 16.85 0.72
C PHE A 199 22.62 17.12 2.21
N VAL A 200 21.91 18.12 2.75
CA VAL A 200 21.74 18.35 4.18
C VAL A 200 20.47 17.66 4.63
N ILE A 201 20.56 16.83 5.65
CA ILE A 201 19.46 16.02 6.18
C ILE A 201 18.85 16.75 7.37
N TYR A 202 17.56 16.97 7.34
CA TYR A 202 16.72 17.49 8.40
C TYR A 202 15.92 16.33 8.99
N LEU A 203 16.46 15.71 10.05
CA LEU A 203 15.80 14.57 10.72
C LEU A 203 14.71 15.11 11.64
N ILE A 204 13.47 14.67 11.45
CA ILE A 204 12.32 15.09 12.27
C ILE A 204 12.03 14.05 13.35
N GLU A 205 12.07 12.78 12.99
CA GLU A 205 11.86 11.69 13.90
C GLU A 205 12.77 10.53 13.49
N GLY A 206 13.56 10.06 14.44
CA GLY A 206 14.42 8.89 14.26
C GLY A 206 14.40 8.10 15.55
N ASN A 207 13.94 6.88 15.49
CA ASN A 207 14.07 5.93 16.58
C ASN A 207 14.42 4.56 16.04
N CYS A 208 15.17 3.85 16.85
CA CYS A 208 15.54 2.48 16.65
C CYS A 208 15.27 1.75 17.96
N ASP A 209 14.83 0.51 17.91
CA ASP A 209 14.79 -0.30 19.11
C ASP A 209 16.21 -0.46 19.68
N ASP A 210 16.33 -0.70 20.98
CA ASP A 210 17.63 -0.86 21.66
C ASP A 210 18.41 -2.10 21.20
N SER A 211 17.98 -2.77 20.14
CA SER A 211 18.66 -3.93 19.58
C SER A 211 19.89 -3.50 18.79
N LYS A 212 20.97 -4.27 18.92
CA LYS A 212 22.22 -4.06 18.18
C LYS A 212 22.05 -3.94 16.67
N TYR A 213 20.93 -4.43 16.13
CA TYR A 213 20.67 -4.52 14.70
C TYR A 213 19.53 -3.61 14.23
N CYS A 214 18.92 -2.83 15.12
CA CYS A 214 17.77 -1.99 14.78
C CYS A 214 16.67 -2.76 14.01
N ASN A 215 16.13 -3.80 14.64
CA ASN A 215 15.15 -4.67 13.99
C ASN A 215 13.79 -3.98 13.77
N HIS A 216 13.47 -2.98 14.60
CA HIS A 216 12.26 -2.18 14.49
C HIS A 216 12.65 -0.72 14.65
N GLY A 217 12.43 0.04 13.63
CA GLY A 217 12.80 1.44 13.62
C GLY A 217 11.91 2.28 12.74
N LYS A 218 12.06 3.59 12.88
CA LYS A 218 11.36 4.59 12.10
C LYS A 218 12.25 5.79 11.88
N TYR A 219 12.29 6.25 10.64
CA TYR A 219 12.92 7.49 10.28
C TYR A 219 12.02 8.35 9.41
N LEU A 220 11.86 9.60 9.79
CA LEU A 220 11.14 10.63 9.07
C LEU A 220 12.05 11.83 8.89
N PHE A 221 12.41 12.17 7.66
CA PHE A 221 13.32 13.26 7.37
C PHE A 221 13.03 13.92 6.00
N ALA A 222 13.59 15.12 5.82
CA ALA A 222 13.82 15.72 4.53
C ALA A 222 15.32 15.85 4.27
N ALA A 223 15.75 15.61 3.03
CA ALA A 223 17.12 15.88 2.59
C ALA A 223 17.08 16.93 1.48
N ILE A 224 17.90 17.96 1.58
CA ILE A 224 17.86 19.14 0.70
C ILE A 224 19.26 19.39 0.15
N ASN A 225 19.34 19.56 -1.16
CA ASN A 225 20.53 20.04 -1.84
C ASN A 225 20.25 21.46 -2.32
N GLU A 226 20.80 22.45 -1.62
CA GLU A 226 20.60 23.87 -1.92
C GLU A 226 21.24 24.30 -3.26
N ASN A 227 22.28 23.59 -3.73
CA ASN A 227 22.94 23.92 -4.98
C ASN A 227 22.12 23.54 -6.22
N THR A 228 21.27 22.52 -6.09
CA THR A 228 20.43 21.99 -7.18
C THR A 228 18.94 22.18 -6.92
N ASN A 229 18.57 22.75 -5.78
CA ASN A 229 17.20 22.94 -5.31
C ASN A 229 16.41 21.63 -5.21
N GLU A 230 17.10 20.51 -5.00
CA GLU A 230 16.49 19.19 -4.87
C GLU A 230 16.01 18.95 -3.45
N ILE A 231 14.82 18.40 -3.31
CA ILE A 231 14.24 18.01 -2.02
C ILE A 231 13.82 16.55 -2.09
N ILE A 232 14.18 15.79 -1.05
CA ILE A 232 13.73 14.43 -0.82
C ILE A 232 13.04 14.36 0.52
N TYR A 233 11.81 13.90 0.55
CA TYR A 233 11.11 13.53 1.77
C TYR A 233 11.12 12.03 1.90
N LYS A 234 11.46 11.53 3.06
CA LYS A 234 11.49 10.07 3.33
C LYS A 234 10.81 9.77 4.66
N LEU A 235 9.92 8.79 4.64
CA LEU A 235 9.51 8.02 5.81
C LEU A 235 9.81 6.55 5.52
N SER A 236 10.52 5.92 6.43
CA SER A 236 10.72 4.49 6.45
C SER A 236 10.43 3.97 7.85
N PHE A 237 9.71 2.85 7.94
CA PHE A 237 9.52 2.11 9.18
C PHE A 237 9.50 0.61 8.91
N TRP A 238 10.10 -0.19 9.80
CA TRP A 238 10.27 -1.63 9.66
C TRP A 238 10.14 -2.39 10.99
#